data_57959078c4e8525090d51083e78cfedb
#
_entry.id   57959078c4e8525090d51083e78cfedb
#
_cell.length_a   1.000
_cell.length_b   1.000
_cell.length_c   1.000
_cell.angle_alpha   90.00
_cell.angle_beta   90.00
_cell.angle_gamma   90.00
#
_symmetry.space_group_name_H-M   'P 1'
#
loop_
_entity.id
_entity.type
_entity.pdbx_description
1 polymer ?
#
loop_
_entity_poly.entity_id
_entity_poly.type
_entity_poly.pdbx_seq_one_letter_code
_entity_poly.pdbx_strand_id
1 'polypeptide(L)'
;MKNKLRDESGSAIVEFVVLAIPLFIPVFIYLNSFASVSGNEAVIRVMAREGVRAYAASDSDYSGRVVSGQVIELIAQNLGLSSSEIETIDTNYQCSRLPCLSANSRIRLTISYIDSRSHRTIEASAQENISPWK
;
A
#
# COMPACT_ATOMS: atom_id res chain seq x y z
N MET A 1 59.09 -9.67 -38.98
CA MET A 1 58.57 -9.38 -37.65
C MET A 1 57.10 -9.06 -37.79
N LYS A 2 56.22 -10.00 -37.47
CA LYS A 2 54.77 -9.77 -37.44
C LYS A 2 54.38 -9.13 -36.13
N ASN A 3 54.08 -7.87 -36.11
CA ASN A 3 53.45 -7.21 -34.96
C ASN A 3 52.03 -7.76 -34.86
N LYS A 4 51.83 -8.64 -33.89
CA LYS A 4 50.54 -9.08 -33.45
C LYS A 4 49.96 -7.94 -32.61
N LEU A 5 49.21 -7.04 -33.27
CA LEU A 5 48.37 -6.09 -32.58
C LEU A 5 47.34 -6.94 -31.79
N ARG A 6 47.57 -7.10 -30.52
CA ARG A 6 46.59 -7.70 -29.62
C ARG A 6 45.37 -6.82 -29.67
N ASP A 7 44.28 -7.40 -30.09
CA ASP A 7 42.98 -6.77 -30.12
C ASP A 7 42.49 -6.66 -28.68
N GLU A 8 42.88 -5.55 -28.03
CA GLU A 8 42.53 -5.25 -26.63
C GLU A 8 41.12 -4.67 -26.48
N SER A 9 40.47 -4.35 -27.61
CA SER A 9 39.12 -3.75 -27.58
C SER A 9 38.03 -4.72 -27.15
N GLY A 10 38.20 -6.02 -27.36
CA GLY A 10 37.26 -7.04 -26.90
C GLY A 10 37.34 -7.34 -25.39
N SER A 11 38.55 -7.17 -24.79
CA SER A 11 38.76 -7.42 -23.38
C SER A 11 38.08 -6.37 -22.48
N ALA A 12 38.14 -5.10 -22.85
CA ALA A 12 37.53 -4.01 -22.08
C ALA A 12 36.00 -4.10 -21.98
N ILE A 13 35.34 -4.56 -23.05
CA ILE A 13 33.88 -4.74 -23.06
C ILE A 13 33.48 -5.90 -22.14
N VAL A 14 34.19 -7.03 -22.20
CA VAL A 14 33.93 -8.18 -21.35
C VAL A 14 34.20 -7.86 -19.88
N GLU A 15 35.27 -7.14 -19.59
CA GLU A 15 35.64 -6.72 -18.24
C GLU A 15 34.60 -5.74 -17.65
N PHE A 16 34.12 -4.80 -18.46
CA PHE A 16 33.01 -3.92 -18.07
C PHE A 16 31.73 -4.69 -17.75
N VAL A 17 31.32 -5.63 -18.59
CA VAL A 17 30.11 -6.42 -18.39
C VAL A 17 30.22 -7.30 -17.14
N VAL A 18 31.35 -7.95 -16.91
CA VAL A 18 31.59 -8.79 -15.73
C VAL A 18 31.57 -7.98 -14.44
N LEU A 19 31.96 -6.72 -14.47
CA LEU A 19 31.92 -5.83 -13.30
C LEU A 19 30.55 -5.16 -13.13
N ALA A 20 29.91 -4.79 -14.21
CA ALA A 20 28.61 -4.12 -14.19
C ALA A 20 27.47 -5.04 -13.73
N ILE A 21 27.41 -6.29 -14.20
CA ILE A 21 26.34 -7.22 -13.86
C ILE A 21 26.22 -7.47 -12.35
N PRO A 22 27.28 -7.86 -11.63
CA PRO A 22 27.18 -8.10 -10.18
C PRO A 22 26.89 -6.83 -9.36
N LEU A 23 27.18 -5.64 -9.92
CA LEU A 23 26.86 -4.38 -9.27
C LEU A 23 25.39 -3.98 -9.49
N PHE A 24 24.89 -4.12 -10.73
CA PHE A 24 23.53 -3.69 -11.07
C PHE A 24 22.44 -4.65 -10.58
N ILE A 25 22.68 -5.96 -10.56
CA ILE A 25 21.69 -6.94 -10.13
C ILE A 25 21.20 -6.68 -8.68
N PRO A 26 22.05 -6.54 -7.66
CA PRO A 26 21.59 -6.26 -6.30
C PRO A 26 20.88 -4.92 -6.17
N VAL A 27 21.33 -3.89 -6.90
CA VAL A 27 20.66 -2.59 -6.93
C VAL A 27 19.27 -2.70 -7.53
N PHE A 28 19.12 -3.45 -8.61
CA PHE A 28 17.83 -3.66 -9.28
C PHE A 28 16.85 -4.44 -8.40
N ILE A 29 17.33 -5.47 -7.70
CA ILE A 29 16.53 -6.23 -6.73
C ILE A 29 16.08 -5.32 -5.58
N TYR A 30 16.97 -4.49 -5.06
CA TYR A 30 16.65 -3.54 -3.99
C TYR A 30 15.59 -2.52 -4.42
N LEU A 31 15.74 -1.93 -5.60
CA LEU A 31 14.77 -0.98 -6.15
C LEU A 31 13.39 -1.60 -6.38
N ASN A 32 13.33 -2.83 -6.88
CA ASN A 32 12.05 -3.55 -7.04
C ASN A 32 11.37 -3.83 -5.69
N SER A 33 12.14 -4.22 -4.68
CA SER A 33 11.61 -4.45 -3.32
C SER A 33 11.07 -3.14 -2.71
N PHE A 34 11.77 -2.04 -2.90
CA PHE A 34 11.34 -0.73 -2.43
C PHE A 34 10.07 -0.24 -3.13
N ALA A 35 9.98 -0.42 -4.45
CA ALA A 35 8.81 -0.04 -5.23
C ALA A 35 7.54 -0.80 -4.82
N SER A 36 7.65 -2.09 -4.50
CA SER A 36 6.51 -2.91 -4.06
C SER A 36 5.98 -2.48 -2.68
N VAL A 37 6.85 -2.20 -1.73
CA VAL A 37 6.45 -1.71 -0.39
C VAL A 37 5.76 -0.34 -0.49
N SER A 38 6.29 0.56 -1.29
CA SER A 38 5.69 1.89 -1.51
C SER A 38 4.30 1.81 -2.16
N GLY A 39 4.09 0.87 -3.08
CA GLY A 39 2.79 0.62 -3.71
C GLY A 39 1.74 0.14 -2.71
N ASN A 40 2.06 -0.79 -1.86
CA ASN A 40 1.16 -1.34 -0.85
C ASN A 40 0.75 -0.29 0.21
N GLU A 41 1.66 0.59 0.60
CA GLU A 41 1.33 1.71 1.49
C GLU A 41 0.37 2.71 0.84
N ALA A 42 0.49 2.97 -0.45
CA ALA A 42 -0.44 3.84 -1.16
C ALA A 42 -1.84 3.24 -1.21
N VAL A 43 -1.96 1.94 -1.48
CA VAL A 43 -3.24 1.21 -1.52
C VAL A 43 -3.96 1.30 -0.19
N ILE A 44 -3.30 0.97 0.92
CA ILE A 44 -3.95 0.97 2.24
C ILE A 44 -4.36 2.38 2.69
N ARG A 45 -3.62 3.42 2.30
CA ARG A 45 -4.00 4.81 2.56
C ARG A 45 -5.27 5.22 1.82
N VAL A 46 -5.42 4.77 0.57
CA VAL A 46 -6.66 4.99 -0.20
C VAL A 46 -7.82 4.26 0.45
N MET A 47 -7.66 2.99 0.81
CA MET A 47 -8.68 2.20 1.50
C MET A 47 -9.14 2.87 2.80
N ALA A 48 -8.22 3.34 3.64
CA ALA A 48 -8.54 4.02 4.90
C ALA A 48 -9.30 5.32 4.65
N ARG A 49 -8.87 6.10 3.68
CA ARG A 49 -9.49 7.40 3.35
C ARG A 49 -10.90 7.25 2.80
N GLU A 50 -11.08 6.37 1.84
CA GLU A 50 -12.40 6.15 1.22
C GLU A 50 -13.33 5.37 2.17
N GLY A 51 -12.81 4.45 2.96
CA GLY A 51 -13.56 3.73 3.98
C GLY A 51 -14.14 4.67 5.05
N VAL A 52 -13.34 5.57 5.61
CA VAL A 52 -13.83 6.53 6.61
C VAL A 52 -14.81 7.55 6.04
N ARG A 53 -14.63 7.95 4.78
CA ARG A 53 -15.60 8.83 4.09
C ARG A 53 -16.96 8.14 3.87
N ALA A 54 -16.93 6.88 3.44
CA ALA A 54 -18.15 6.09 3.27
C ALA A 54 -18.88 5.91 4.61
N TYR A 55 -18.15 5.71 5.71
CA TYR A 55 -18.72 5.69 7.04
C TYR A 55 -19.39 7.03 7.39
N ALA A 56 -18.67 8.13 7.22
CA ALA A 56 -19.16 9.47 7.56
C ALA A 56 -20.37 9.91 6.73
N ALA A 57 -20.52 9.40 5.52
CA ALA A 57 -21.64 9.68 4.62
C ALA A 57 -22.91 8.86 4.97
N SER A 58 -22.80 7.84 5.82
CA SER A 58 -23.92 6.96 6.18
C SER A 58 -24.88 7.60 7.18
N ASP A 59 -26.08 7.03 7.31
CA ASP A 59 -27.16 7.56 8.18
C ASP A 59 -27.07 7.06 9.62
N SER A 60 -26.39 5.93 9.87
CA SER A 60 -26.23 5.33 11.18
C SER A 60 -24.86 4.65 11.34
N ASP A 61 -24.42 4.49 12.58
CA ASP A 61 -23.15 3.79 12.87
C ASP A 61 -23.13 2.35 12.34
N TYR A 62 -24.28 1.68 12.34
CA TYR A 62 -24.38 0.32 11.80
C TYR A 62 -24.20 0.32 10.27
N SER A 63 -24.98 1.15 9.56
CA SER A 63 -24.84 1.26 8.10
C SER A 63 -23.45 1.78 7.70
N GLY A 64 -22.87 2.69 8.50
CA GLY A 64 -21.53 3.20 8.31
C GLY A 64 -20.46 2.12 8.31
N ARG A 65 -20.52 1.19 9.26
CA ARG A 65 -19.59 0.05 9.30
C ARG A 65 -19.76 -0.88 8.11
N VAL A 66 -21.00 -1.19 7.73
CA VAL A 66 -21.30 -2.07 6.60
C VAL A 66 -20.81 -1.47 5.29
N VAL A 67 -21.20 -0.23 5.01
CA VAL A 67 -20.82 0.45 3.76
C VAL A 67 -19.32 0.70 3.67
N SER A 68 -18.70 1.12 4.77
CA SER A 68 -17.25 1.29 4.85
C SER A 68 -16.51 -0.03 4.55
N GLY A 69 -16.96 -1.15 5.14
CA GLY A 69 -16.37 -2.46 4.88
C GLY A 69 -16.49 -2.89 3.41
N GLN A 70 -17.64 -2.69 2.79
CA GLN A 70 -17.85 -2.97 1.37
C GLN A 70 -16.96 -2.11 0.45
N VAL A 71 -16.80 -0.83 0.76
CA VAL A 71 -15.93 0.08 0.01
C VAL A 71 -14.47 -0.35 0.13
N ILE A 72 -14.02 -0.71 1.34
CA ILE A 72 -12.66 -1.18 1.58
C ILE A 72 -12.37 -2.45 0.77
N GLU A 73 -13.27 -3.43 0.80
CA GLU A 73 -13.12 -4.68 0.06
C GLU A 73 -13.09 -4.44 -1.46
N LEU A 74 -14.00 -3.61 -1.97
CA LEU A 74 -14.06 -3.26 -3.39
C LEU A 74 -12.77 -2.57 -3.86
N ILE A 75 -12.24 -1.64 -3.08
CA ILE A 75 -10.98 -0.96 -3.40
C ILE A 75 -9.81 -1.95 -3.34
N ALA A 76 -9.76 -2.82 -2.34
CA ALA A 76 -8.74 -3.84 -2.23
C ALA A 76 -8.69 -4.75 -3.46
N GLN A 77 -9.84 -5.23 -3.93
CA GLN A 77 -9.97 -6.03 -5.15
C GLN A 77 -9.50 -5.24 -6.40
N ASN A 78 -9.96 -4.01 -6.55
CA ASN A 78 -9.65 -3.18 -7.72
C ASN A 78 -8.18 -2.74 -7.78
N LEU A 79 -7.53 -2.58 -6.65
CA LEU A 79 -6.11 -2.21 -6.56
C LEU A 79 -5.17 -3.41 -6.51
N GLY A 80 -5.69 -4.62 -6.67
CA GLY A 80 -4.91 -5.83 -6.92
C GLY A 80 -4.42 -6.56 -5.68
N LEU A 81 -5.07 -6.40 -4.52
CA LEU A 81 -4.82 -7.27 -3.38
C LEU A 81 -5.31 -8.70 -3.70
N SER A 82 -4.53 -9.69 -3.31
CA SER A 82 -4.91 -11.09 -3.43
C SER A 82 -6.04 -11.45 -2.46
N SER A 83 -6.77 -12.53 -2.75
CA SER A 83 -7.83 -13.01 -1.86
C SER A 83 -7.32 -13.31 -0.46
N SER A 84 -6.11 -13.86 -0.34
CA SER A 84 -5.48 -14.13 0.95
C SER A 84 -5.13 -12.87 1.73
N GLU A 85 -4.77 -11.78 1.07
CA GLU A 85 -4.52 -10.47 1.70
C GLU A 85 -5.82 -9.83 2.16
N ILE A 86 -6.87 -9.91 1.33
CA ILE A 86 -8.21 -9.39 1.66
C ILE A 86 -8.78 -10.06 2.91
N GLU A 87 -8.60 -11.37 3.07
CA GLU A 87 -9.02 -12.11 4.25
C GLU A 87 -8.31 -11.67 5.55
N THR A 88 -7.12 -11.07 5.44
CA THR A 88 -6.37 -10.56 6.60
C THR A 88 -6.67 -9.10 6.94
N ILE A 89 -7.56 -8.44 6.18
CA ILE A 89 -7.92 -7.05 6.45
C ILE A 89 -8.62 -6.95 7.81
N ASP A 90 -8.03 -6.17 8.70
CA ASP A 90 -8.62 -5.77 9.97
C ASP A 90 -8.93 -4.27 9.97
N THR A 91 -10.06 -3.91 10.57
CA THR A 91 -10.56 -2.53 10.62
C THR A 91 -10.89 -2.12 12.04
N ASN A 92 -10.32 -1.01 12.49
CA ASN A 92 -10.58 -0.44 13.80
C ASN A 92 -11.16 0.99 13.67
N TYR A 93 -12.35 1.20 14.21
CA TYR A 93 -13.02 2.50 14.22
C TYR A 93 -12.96 3.11 15.61
N GLN A 94 -12.42 4.33 15.70
CA GLN A 94 -12.35 5.12 16.91
C GLN A 94 -13.12 6.41 16.72
N CYS A 95 -14.04 6.71 17.63
CA CYS A 95 -14.89 7.88 17.57
C CYS A 95 -14.65 8.76 18.79
N SER A 96 -14.63 10.09 18.59
CA SER A 96 -14.48 11.04 19.69
C SER A 96 -15.72 11.15 20.56
N ARG A 97 -16.90 10.77 20.02
CA ARG A 97 -18.20 10.75 20.69
C ARG A 97 -19.03 9.57 20.19
N LEU A 98 -20.01 9.16 21.00
CA LEU A 98 -20.99 8.15 20.63
C LEU A 98 -22.38 8.79 20.61
N PRO A 99 -23.21 8.51 19.58
CA PRO A 99 -22.90 7.75 18.37
C PRO A 99 -21.81 8.41 17.54
N CYS A 100 -21.05 7.62 16.76
CA CYS A 100 -19.92 8.12 15.97
C CYS A 100 -20.32 9.19 14.97
N LEU A 101 -21.53 9.09 14.39
CA LEU A 101 -22.10 10.04 13.43
C LEU A 101 -22.78 11.24 14.10
N SER A 102 -22.48 11.53 15.35
CA SER A 102 -23.02 12.75 16.00
C SER A 102 -22.31 14.00 15.49
N ALA A 103 -23.03 15.13 15.55
CA ALA A 103 -22.50 16.44 15.14
C ALA A 103 -21.17 16.78 15.83
N ASN A 104 -20.21 17.30 15.07
CA ASN A 104 -18.85 17.61 15.51
C ASN A 104 -18.05 16.41 16.05
N SER A 105 -18.47 15.18 15.77
CA SER A 105 -17.70 13.99 16.07
C SER A 105 -16.55 13.83 15.06
N ARG A 106 -15.54 13.10 15.50
CA ARG A 106 -14.38 12.72 14.68
C ARG A 106 -14.27 11.22 14.65
N ILE A 107 -14.18 10.66 13.46
CA ILE A 107 -14.03 9.23 13.24
C ILE A 107 -12.63 8.99 12.71
N ARG A 108 -11.90 8.08 13.33
CA ARG A 108 -10.62 7.55 12.82
C ARG A 108 -10.82 6.10 12.45
N LEU A 109 -10.45 5.76 11.24
CA LEU A 109 -10.39 4.39 10.74
C LEU A 109 -8.92 4.00 10.60
N THR A 110 -8.54 2.93 11.26
CA THR A 110 -7.24 2.28 11.08
C THR A 110 -7.49 0.95 10.40
N ILE A 111 -6.77 0.71 9.30
CA ILE A 111 -6.83 -0.53 8.53
C ILE A 111 -5.46 -1.17 8.58
N SER A 112 -5.42 -2.48 8.75
CA SER A 112 -4.20 -3.28 8.60
C SER A 112 -4.49 -4.53 7.78
N TYR A 113 -3.49 -5.04 7.07
CA TYR A 113 -3.50 -6.34 6.43
C TYR A 113 -2.08 -6.92 6.37
N ILE A 114 -1.98 -8.22 6.11
CA ILE A 114 -0.70 -8.92 5.99
C ILE A 114 -0.37 -9.06 4.50
N ASP A 115 0.74 -8.43 4.09
CA ASP A 115 1.25 -8.56 2.72
C ASP A 115 1.74 -9.99 2.46
N SER A 116 1.22 -10.61 1.40
CA SER A 116 1.49 -12.01 1.05
C SER A 116 2.95 -12.27 0.66
N ARG A 117 3.67 -11.26 0.18
CA ARG A 117 5.05 -11.38 -0.28
C ARG A 117 6.07 -11.18 0.82
N SER A 118 5.89 -10.13 1.62
CA SER A 118 6.83 -9.77 2.69
C SER A 118 6.46 -10.36 4.05
N HIS A 119 5.23 -10.90 4.20
CA HIS A 119 4.65 -11.36 5.47
C HIS A 119 4.67 -10.28 6.57
N ARG A 120 4.65 -9.01 6.17
CA ARG A 120 4.60 -7.86 7.08
C ARG A 120 3.19 -7.33 7.18
N THR A 121 2.85 -6.87 8.37
CA THR A 121 1.63 -6.10 8.58
C THR A 121 1.83 -4.69 8.03
N ILE A 122 0.94 -4.30 7.12
CA ILE A 122 0.88 -2.95 6.56
C ILE A 122 -0.32 -2.27 7.18
N GLU A 123 -0.13 -1.06 7.70
CA GLU A 123 -1.15 -0.33 8.42
C GLU A 123 -1.23 1.12 7.93
N ALA A 124 -2.44 1.65 7.84
CA ALA A 124 -2.69 3.07 7.63
C ALA A 124 -3.95 3.51 8.36
N SER A 125 -4.00 4.78 8.73
CA SER A 125 -5.18 5.40 9.33
C SER A 125 -5.60 6.64 8.57
N ALA A 126 -6.90 6.88 8.56
CA ALA A 126 -7.51 8.10 8.05
C ALA A 126 -8.57 8.61 9.04
N GLN A 127 -8.86 9.89 8.96
CA GLN A 127 -9.78 10.54 9.88
C GLN A 127 -10.74 11.44 9.12
N GLU A 128 -12.00 11.44 9.53
CA GLU A 128 -13.04 12.32 8.99
C GLU A 128 -13.78 13.02 10.13
N ASN A 129 -14.17 14.28 9.90
CA ASN A 129 -14.95 15.05 10.83
C ASN A 129 -16.41 15.07 10.37
N ILE A 130 -17.31 14.81 11.31
CA ILE A 130 -18.73 14.88 11.04
C ILE A 130 -19.19 16.34 11.12
N SER A 131 -19.96 16.73 10.08
CA SER A 131 -20.52 18.07 10.02
C SER A 131 -21.33 18.44 11.27
N PRO A 132 -21.26 19.70 11.72
CA PRO A 132 -22.11 20.17 12.82
C PRO A 132 -23.61 20.17 12.49
N TRP A 133 -23.96 20.04 11.20
CA TRP A 133 -25.32 20.08 10.69
C TRP A 133 -25.94 18.69 10.44
N LYS A 134 -25.28 17.63 10.91
CA LYS A 134 -25.76 16.26 10.73
C LYS A 134 -26.60 15.78 11.91
#